data_de69168de4bc26a2a75da9f58b787940
#
_entry.id   de69168de4bc26a2a75da9f58b787940
#
_cell.length_a   1.000
_cell.length_b   1.000
_cell.length_c   1.000
_cell.angle_alpha   90.00
_cell.angle_beta   90.00
_cell.angle_gamma   90.00
#
_symmetry.space_group_name_H-M   'P 1'
#
loop_
_entity.id
_entity.type
_entity.pdbx_description
1 polymer ?
#
loop_
_entity_poly.entity_id
_entity_poly.type
_entity_poly.pdbx_seq_one_letter_code
_entity_poly.pdbx_strand_id
1 'polypeptide(L)'
;QQTIDIKAEVMVDDFVDNVVNKKKLRGKARGMIITQNIEMAIRYYRAVQKELEKRGNPFKALIAFSGDKQVDGIKYTEAEMNGFPEEKTRFYFDGYDDKGKPMLLNGQSVENTFRLLVVANKYLTGFDQPKLCAMYVDKKLQSVLAVQALSRLNRSAPKLGKRTEDLFVLDFFNEVDDIKK
;
A
#
# COMPACT_ATOMS: atom_id res chain seq x y z
N GLN A 1 14.56 -1.52 -13.40
CA GLN A 1 14.40 -0.47 -12.38
C GLN A 1 13.67 0.76 -12.92
N GLN A 2 14.01 1.15 -14.16
CA GLN A 2 13.34 2.29 -14.80
C GLN A 2 11.83 2.05 -14.94
N THR A 3 11.44 0.82 -15.26
CA THR A 3 10.04 0.44 -15.37
C THR A 3 9.32 0.56 -14.03
N ILE A 4 9.99 0.17 -12.95
CA ILE A 4 9.42 0.29 -11.60
C ILE A 4 9.24 1.76 -11.23
N ASP A 5 10.23 2.60 -11.54
CA ASP A 5 10.15 4.03 -11.25
C ASP A 5 8.98 4.68 -11.98
N ILE A 6 8.76 4.34 -13.25
CA ILE A 6 7.65 4.86 -14.05
C ILE A 6 6.31 4.38 -13.48
N LYS A 7 6.20 3.10 -13.17
CA LYS A 7 4.97 2.54 -12.58
C LYS A 7 4.67 3.17 -11.23
N ALA A 8 5.69 3.34 -10.39
CA ALA A 8 5.52 3.97 -9.08
C ALA A 8 5.04 5.41 -9.22
N GLU A 9 5.58 6.16 -10.17
CA GLU A 9 5.12 7.52 -10.45
C GLU A 9 3.64 7.53 -10.81
N VAL A 10 3.21 6.65 -11.71
CA VAL A 10 1.81 6.55 -12.12
C VAL A 10 0.92 6.18 -10.93
N MET A 11 1.35 5.23 -10.11
CA MET A 11 0.58 4.81 -8.94
C MET A 11 0.40 5.94 -7.94
N VAL A 12 1.48 6.67 -7.64
CA VAL A 12 1.42 7.78 -6.69
C VAL A 12 0.59 8.93 -7.25
N ASP A 13 0.76 9.26 -8.54
CA ASP A 13 -0.06 10.28 -9.19
C ASP A 13 -1.55 9.92 -9.09
N ASP A 14 -1.88 8.69 -9.43
CA ASP A 14 -3.28 8.23 -9.37
C ASP A 14 -3.83 8.30 -7.96
N PHE A 15 -3.06 7.85 -6.98
CA PHE A 15 -3.50 7.86 -5.60
C PHE A 15 -3.73 9.30 -5.09
N VAL A 16 -2.80 10.21 -5.40
CA VAL A 16 -2.94 11.61 -5.01
C VAL A 16 -4.15 12.24 -5.70
N ASP A 17 -4.27 12.06 -7.02
CA ASP A 17 -5.33 12.73 -7.79
C ASP A 17 -6.71 12.17 -7.51
N ASN A 18 -6.84 10.85 -7.38
CA ASN A 18 -8.13 10.18 -7.34
C ASN A 18 -8.57 9.73 -5.95
N VAL A 19 -7.68 9.75 -4.98
CA VAL A 19 -7.99 9.35 -3.60
C VAL A 19 -7.78 10.51 -2.64
N VAL A 20 -6.56 11.03 -2.57
CA VAL A 20 -6.20 12.08 -1.60
C VAL A 20 -6.92 13.39 -1.88
N ASN A 21 -6.81 13.88 -3.12
CA ASN A 21 -7.41 15.16 -3.51
C ASN A 21 -8.94 15.10 -3.51
N LYS A 22 -9.51 13.95 -3.76
CA LYS A 22 -10.96 13.74 -3.72
C LYS A 22 -11.49 13.46 -2.31
N LYS A 23 -10.58 13.40 -1.33
CA LYS A 23 -10.90 13.19 0.08
C LYS A 23 -11.77 11.95 0.31
N LYS A 24 -11.51 10.88 -0.45
CA LYS A 24 -12.25 9.63 -0.30
C LYS A 24 -12.19 9.12 1.13
N LEU A 25 -13.28 8.49 1.59
CA LEU A 25 -13.44 7.97 2.93
C LEU A 25 -13.15 9.06 3.98
N ARG A 26 -13.65 10.28 3.72
CA ARG A 26 -13.48 11.44 4.61
C ARG A 26 -12.03 11.77 4.86
N GLY A 27 -11.17 11.58 3.83
CA GLY A 27 -9.76 11.86 3.90
C GLY A 27 -8.93 10.76 4.56
N LYS A 28 -9.52 9.60 4.84
CA LYS A 28 -8.85 8.50 5.53
C LYS A 28 -8.52 7.32 4.64
N ALA A 29 -8.82 7.40 3.34
CA ALA A 29 -8.63 6.28 2.42
C ALA A 29 -7.17 5.85 2.30
N ARG A 30 -6.96 4.53 2.21
CA ARG A 30 -5.65 3.89 2.06
C ARG A 30 -5.57 3.17 0.72
N GLY A 31 -4.35 2.93 0.26
CA GLY A 31 -4.09 2.14 -0.91
C GLY A 31 -3.04 1.07 -0.63
N MET A 32 -3.03 0.03 -1.47
CA MET A 32 -2.08 -1.08 -1.37
C MET A 32 -1.44 -1.30 -2.73
N ILE A 33 -0.12 -1.52 -2.74
CA ILE A 33 0.63 -1.88 -3.93
C ILE A 33 1.07 -3.33 -3.77
N ILE A 34 0.58 -4.22 -4.64
CA ILE A 34 0.85 -5.65 -4.57
C ILE A 34 1.93 -5.98 -5.59
N THR A 35 3.03 -6.58 -5.14
CA THR A 35 4.20 -6.88 -5.97
C THR A 35 4.46 -8.38 -6.02
N GLN A 36 5.30 -8.81 -6.99
CA GLN A 36 5.58 -10.22 -7.26
C GLN A 36 6.37 -10.93 -6.16
N ASN A 37 7.31 -10.22 -5.54
CA ASN A 37 8.21 -10.80 -4.55
C ASN A 37 8.80 -9.71 -3.66
N ILE A 38 9.58 -10.12 -2.68
CA ILE A 38 10.14 -9.20 -1.69
C ILE A 38 11.10 -8.18 -2.34
N GLU A 39 11.94 -8.62 -3.28
CA GLU A 39 12.85 -7.70 -3.96
C GLU A 39 12.09 -6.60 -4.70
N MET A 40 11.04 -6.97 -5.41
CA MET A 40 10.18 -6.00 -6.11
C MET A 40 9.49 -5.07 -5.13
N ALA A 41 9.03 -5.60 -3.99
CA ALA A 41 8.41 -4.77 -2.96
C ALA A 41 9.40 -3.71 -2.45
N ILE A 42 10.64 -4.11 -2.21
CA ILE A 42 11.67 -3.18 -1.74
C ILE A 42 11.93 -2.09 -2.78
N ARG A 43 12.04 -2.48 -4.06
CA ARG A 43 12.28 -1.51 -5.15
C ARG A 43 11.11 -0.56 -5.32
N TYR A 44 9.89 -1.06 -5.25
CA TYR A 44 8.68 -0.22 -5.30
C TYR A 44 8.60 0.72 -4.10
N TYR A 45 8.90 0.22 -2.92
CA TYR A 45 8.86 1.04 -1.71
C TYR A 45 9.80 2.24 -1.82
N ARG A 46 11.03 1.99 -2.29
CA ARG A 46 12.01 3.07 -2.51
C ARG A 46 11.55 4.05 -3.57
N ALA A 47 11.02 3.55 -4.68
CA ALA A 47 10.53 4.40 -5.76
C ALA A 47 9.35 5.26 -5.30
N VAL A 48 8.43 4.68 -4.52
CA VAL A 48 7.30 5.40 -3.95
C VAL A 48 7.78 6.49 -2.99
N GLN A 49 8.75 6.18 -2.15
CA GLN A 49 9.31 7.20 -1.24
C GLN A 49 9.90 8.38 -2.00
N LYS A 50 10.63 8.14 -3.09
CA LYS A 50 11.17 9.20 -3.93
C LYS A 50 10.05 10.05 -4.54
N GLU A 51 8.98 9.41 -5.01
CA GLU A 51 7.85 10.14 -5.58
C GLU A 51 7.15 10.99 -4.53
N LEU A 52 7.02 10.49 -3.31
CA LEU A 52 6.44 11.25 -2.21
C LEU A 52 7.32 12.44 -1.82
N GLU A 53 8.64 12.26 -1.81
CA GLU A 53 9.57 13.37 -1.54
C GLU A 53 9.41 14.48 -2.57
N LYS A 54 9.28 14.15 -3.85
CA LYS A 54 9.05 15.12 -4.92
C LYS A 54 7.79 15.95 -4.70
N ARG A 55 6.83 15.41 -3.98
CA ARG A 55 5.54 16.06 -3.70
C ARG A 55 5.46 16.68 -2.31
N GLY A 56 6.60 16.80 -1.60
CA GLY A 56 6.65 17.40 -0.28
C GLY A 56 6.16 16.48 0.84
N ASN A 57 6.18 15.17 0.61
CA ASN A 57 5.77 14.14 1.59
C ASN A 57 4.35 14.38 2.14
N PRO A 58 3.32 14.40 1.28
CA PRO A 58 1.94 14.63 1.76
C PRO A 58 1.45 13.52 2.67
N PHE A 59 2.03 12.34 2.58
CA PHE A 59 1.79 11.19 3.46
C PHE A 59 3.00 10.26 3.34
N LYS A 60 2.99 9.16 4.09
CA LYS A 60 4.09 8.19 4.08
C LYS A 60 3.60 6.83 3.63
N ALA A 61 4.54 5.99 3.19
CA ALA A 61 4.29 4.62 2.80
C ALA A 61 4.94 3.66 3.79
N LEU A 62 4.41 2.44 3.86
CA LEU A 62 4.97 1.33 4.61
C LEU A 62 5.19 0.16 3.67
N ILE A 63 6.01 -0.79 4.12
CA ILE A 63 6.28 -2.03 3.39
C ILE A 63 5.95 -3.22 4.29
N ALA A 64 5.48 -4.32 3.72
CA ALA A 64 5.20 -5.54 4.48
C ALA A 64 5.63 -6.78 3.70
N PHE A 65 6.44 -7.60 4.34
CA PHE A 65 6.86 -8.91 3.82
C PHE A 65 7.31 -9.79 4.99
N SER A 66 7.34 -11.10 4.77
CA SER A 66 7.72 -12.04 5.83
C SER A 66 9.19 -12.44 5.68
N GLY A 67 9.90 -12.50 6.82
CA GLY A 67 11.29 -12.92 6.85
C GLY A 67 12.26 -11.82 6.46
N ASP A 68 13.37 -12.23 5.84
CA ASP A 68 14.40 -11.28 5.37
C ASP A 68 14.67 -11.51 3.90
N LYS A 69 15.34 -10.54 3.28
CA LYS A 69 15.77 -10.64 1.88
C LYS A 69 17.06 -9.87 1.69
N GLN A 70 18.01 -10.51 0.99
CA GLN A 70 19.21 -9.81 0.55
C GLN A 70 18.99 -9.22 -0.83
N VAL A 71 19.27 -7.94 -0.97
CA VAL A 71 19.22 -7.23 -2.25
C VAL A 71 20.52 -6.44 -2.37
N ASP A 72 21.29 -6.70 -3.43
CA ASP A 72 22.59 -6.04 -3.66
C ASP A 72 23.53 -6.19 -2.46
N GLY A 73 23.53 -7.38 -1.82
CA GLY A 73 24.40 -7.69 -0.70
C GLY A 73 23.96 -7.16 0.65
N ILE A 74 22.84 -6.46 0.69
CA ILE A 74 22.31 -5.88 1.95
C ILE A 74 21.07 -6.65 2.36
N LYS A 75 21.03 -7.05 3.64
CA LYS A 75 19.89 -7.77 4.20
C LYS A 75 18.82 -6.79 4.68
N TYR A 76 17.58 -7.03 4.29
CA TYR A 76 16.43 -6.20 4.65
C TYR A 76 15.40 -7.01 5.41
N THR A 77 14.80 -6.40 6.42
CA THR A 77 13.62 -6.90 7.11
C THR A 77 12.54 -5.83 7.09
N GLU A 78 11.29 -6.23 7.23
CA GLU A 78 10.18 -5.30 7.31
C GLU A 78 10.39 -4.31 8.47
N ALA A 79 10.76 -4.81 9.63
CA ALA A 79 10.96 -3.98 10.83
C ALA A 79 12.03 -2.90 10.61
N GLU A 80 13.15 -3.27 10.00
CA GLU A 80 14.23 -2.32 9.74
C GLU A 80 13.81 -1.25 8.73
N MET A 81 13.07 -1.65 7.71
CA MET A 81 12.64 -0.70 6.68
C MET A 81 11.58 0.27 7.18
N ASN A 82 10.63 -0.19 7.99
CA ASN A 82 9.59 0.66 8.53
C ASN A 82 10.02 1.42 9.79
N GLY A 83 10.96 0.87 10.55
CA GLY A 83 11.46 1.51 11.78
C GLY A 83 10.68 1.13 13.04
N PHE A 84 9.94 0.03 13.03
CA PHE A 84 9.20 -0.48 14.19
C PHE A 84 8.94 -1.97 14.02
N PRO A 85 8.56 -2.70 15.10
CA PRO A 85 8.33 -4.15 15.00
C PRO A 85 7.26 -4.51 13.97
N GLU A 86 7.49 -5.59 13.22
CA GLU A 86 6.59 -5.98 12.13
C GLU A 86 5.17 -6.30 12.58
N GLU A 87 4.98 -6.74 13.83
CA GLU A 87 3.64 -7.00 14.36
C GLU A 87 2.78 -5.73 14.42
N LYS A 88 3.42 -4.57 14.39
CA LYS A 88 2.74 -3.28 14.49
C LYS A 88 2.47 -2.61 13.16
N THR A 89 2.98 -3.16 12.05
CA THR A 89 2.79 -2.53 10.73
C THR A 89 1.32 -2.26 10.44
N ARG A 90 0.46 -3.23 10.64
CA ARG A 90 -0.98 -3.05 10.35
C ARG A 90 -1.62 -1.97 11.21
N PHE A 91 -1.15 -1.79 12.45
CA PHE A 91 -1.68 -0.75 13.34
C PHE A 91 -1.20 0.63 12.91
N TYR A 92 0.07 0.78 12.54
CA TYR A 92 0.57 2.04 12.03
C TYR A 92 -0.10 2.42 10.71
N PHE A 93 -0.35 1.43 9.85
CA PHE A 93 -1.06 1.67 8.59
C PHE A 93 -2.49 2.15 8.85
N ASP A 94 -3.16 1.58 9.81
CA ASP A 94 -4.52 1.99 10.20
C ASP A 94 -4.53 3.30 10.98
N GLY A 95 -3.51 3.54 11.79
CA GLY A 95 -3.41 4.70 12.66
C GLY A 95 -3.87 4.43 14.10
N TYR A 96 -4.44 3.25 14.36
CA TYR A 96 -4.96 2.88 15.68
C TYR A 96 -4.57 1.45 16.02
N ASP A 97 -4.41 1.17 17.32
CA ASP A 97 -4.12 -0.19 17.77
C ASP A 97 -5.42 -1.01 17.86
N ASP A 98 -5.30 -2.27 18.32
CA ASP A 98 -6.42 -3.19 18.43
C ASP A 98 -7.44 -2.80 19.51
N LYS A 99 -7.09 -1.85 20.37
CA LYS A 99 -7.99 -1.30 21.39
C LYS A 99 -8.57 0.06 21.00
N GLY A 100 -8.30 0.50 19.78
CA GLY A 100 -8.79 1.78 19.28
C GLY A 100 -8.02 3.00 19.76
N LYS A 101 -6.82 2.81 20.32
CA LYS A 101 -5.97 3.93 20.74
C LYS A 101 -5.12 4.39 19.57
N PRO A 102 -4.92 5.71 19.40
CA PRO A 102 -4.05 6.21 18.33
C PRO A 102 -2.63 5.68 18.44
N MET A 103 -2.06 5.25 17.31
CA MET A 103 -0.67 4.88 17.24
C MET A 103 0.19 6.13 17.28
N LEU A 104 1.34 6.05 17.98
CA LEU A 104 2.23 7.18 18.16
C LEU A 104 3.63 6.87 17.63
N LEU A 105 4.25 7.85 16.99
CA LEU A 105 5.68 7.85 16.69
C LEU A 105 6.28 9.12 17.26
N ASN A 106 7.32 8.97 18.06
CA ASN A 106 7.98 10.11 18.71
C ASN A 106 6.98 10.98 19.48
N GLY A 107 6.00 10.34 20.13
CA GLY A 107 4.99 11.02 20.91
C GLY A 107 3.88 11.72 20.14
N GLN A 108 3.87 11.57 18.81
CA GLN A 108 2.86 12.22 17.97
C GLN A 108 1.96 11.17 17.31
N SER A 109 0.67 11.50 17.21
CA SER A 109 -0.30 10.63 16.55
C SER A 109 0.00 10.51 15.06
N VAL A 110 -0.11 9.27 14.54
CA VAL A 110 0.09 8.99 13.12
C VAL A 110 -1.22 8.56 12.45
N GLU A 111 -2.33 9.10 12.90
CA GLU A 111 -3.68 8.70 12.50
C GLU A 111 -3.87 8.57 10.98
N ASN A 112 -3.38 9.55 10.21
CA ASN A 112 -3.46 9.54 8.75
C ASN A 112 -2.08 9.70 8.09
N THR A 113 -1.02 9.34 8.77
CA THR A 113 0.34 9.51 8.27
C THR A 113 0.68 8.50 7.18
N PHE A 114 0.32 7.23 7.38
CA PHE A 114 0.67 6.15 6.46
C PHE A 114 -0.56 5.78 5.63
N ARG A 115 -0.48 6.01 4.31
CA ARG A 115 -1.65 5.83 3.45
C ARG A 115 -1.43 4.86 2.29
N LEU A 116 -0.19 4.44 2.02
CA LEU A 116 0.13 3.41 1.04
C LEU A 116 0.93 2.30 1.69
N LEU A 117 0.60 1.05 1.37
CA LEU A 117 1.29 -0.13 1.88
C LEU A 117 1.76 -0.97 0.70
N VAL A 118 3.08 -1.16 0.59
CA VAL A 118 3.68 -1.99 -0.45
C VAL A 118 3.87 -3.39 0.11
N VAL A 119 3.33 -4.40 -0.55
CA VAL A 119 3.39 -5.77 -0.06
C VAL A 119 3.92 -6.74 -1.12
N ALA A 120 4.55 -7.81 -0.67
CA ALA A 120 4.87 -8.97 -1.52
C ALA A 120 3.77 -10.02 -1.33
N ASN A 121 3.97 -11.03 -0.49
CA ASN A 121 2.97 -12.08 -0.27
C ASN A 121 2.17 -11.90 1.02
N LYS A 122 2.56 -10.96 1.85
CA LYS A 122 1.94 -10.70 3.12
C LYS A 122 0.65 -9.90 2.93
N TYR A 123 -0.35 -10.14 3.77
CA TYR A 123 -1.64 -9.44 3.78
C TYR A 123 -2.53 -9.66 2.55
N LEU A 124 -2.18 -10.60 1.66
CA LEU A 124 -3.10 -11.00 0.58
C LEU A 124 -4.29 -11.77 1.14
N THR A 125 -4.12 -12.42 2.29
CA THR A 125 -5.18 -13.11 3.01
C THR A 125 -5.16 -12.65 4.46
N GLY A 126 -6.32 -12.65 5.13
CA GLY A 126 -6.41 -12.36 6.55
C GLY A 126 -6.22 -10.92 6.97
N PHE A 127 -6.01 -10.01 6.03
CA PHE A 127 -5.82 -8.58 6.34
C PHE A 127 -7.15 -7.84 6.27
N ASP A 128 -7.59 -7.32 7.40
CA ASP A 128 -8.85 -6.59 7.49
C ASP A 128 -8.57 -5.10 7.62
N GLN A 129 -8.82 -4.35 6.52
CA GLN A 129 -8.61 -2.90 6.52
C GLN A 129 -9.74 -2.21 5.76
N PRO A 130 -10.80 -1.78 6.49
CA PRO A 130 -11.93 -1.10 5.86
C PRO A 130 -11.59 0.21 5.15
N LYS A 131 -10.45 0.83 5.46
CA LYS A 131 -10.02 2.09 4.83
C LYS A 131 -9.41 1.89 3.46
N LEU A 132 -9.17 0.64 3.03
CA LEU A 132 -8.65 0.36 1.69
C LEU A 132 -9.69 0.73 0.63
N CYS A 133 -9.27 1.51 -0.35
CA CYS A 133 -10.11 1.83 -1.51
C CYS A 133 -9.38 1.64 -2.84
N ALA A 134 -8.07 1.50 -2.84
CA ALA A 134 -7.27 1.38 -4.05
C ALA A 134 -6.29 0.21 -3.95
N MET A 135 -6.18 -0.55 -5.02
CA MET A 135 -5.15 -1.59 -5.16
C MET A 135 -4.43 -1.40 -6.48
N TYR A 136 -3.11 -1.33 -6.42
CA TYR A 136 -2.24 -1.27 -7.58
C TYR A 136 -1.50 -2.60 -7.64
N VAL A 137 -1.77 -3.38 -8.69
CA VAL A 137 -1.32 -4.77 -8.76
C VAL A 137 -0.25 -4.91 -9.84
N ASP A 138 0.98 -5.26 -9.44
CA ASP A 138 2.05 -5.64 -10.36
C ASP A 138 2.48 -7.07 -10.05
N LYS A 139 1.52 -7.97 -10.18
CA LYS A 139 1.71 -9.39 -9.89
C LYS A 139 0.65 -10.18 -10.67
N LYS A 140 1.06 -11.32 -11.22
CA LYS A 140 0.10 -12.24 -11.83
C LYS A 140 -0.70 -12.91 -10.71
N LEU A 141 -1.97 -12.55 -10.57
CA LEU A 141 -2.84 -13.14 -9.57
C LEU A 141 -3.62 -14.30 -10.18
N GLN A 142 -3.63 -15.43 -9.49
CA GLN A 142 -4.52 -16.53 -9.82
C GLN A 142 -5.93 -16.20 -9.35
N SER A 143 -6.95 -16.83 -9.95
CA SER A 143 -8.36 -16.49 -9.70
C SER A 143 -8.72 -16.40 -8.22
N VAL A 144 -8.27 -17.37 -7.42
CA VAL A 144 -8.60 -17.39 -5.98
C VAL A 144 -7.98 -16.18 -5.27
N LEU A 145 -6.72 -15.88 -5.56
CA LEU A 145 -6.04 -14.74 -4.96
C LEU A 145 -6.64 -13.42 -5.43
N ALA A 146 -7.09 -13.35 -6.69
CA ALA A 146 -7.76 -12.16 -7.20
C ALA A 146 -9.06 -11.90 -6.45
N VAL A 147 -9.86 -12.94 -6.21
CA VAL A 147 -11.10 -12.81 -5.44
C VAL A 147 -10.81 -12.36 -4.01
N GLN A 148 -9.79 -12.95 -3.39
CA GLN A 148 -9.41 -12.57 -2.02
C GLN A 148 -8.93 -11.11 -1.95
N ALA A 149 -8.13 -10.68 -2.92
CA ALA A 149 -7.67 -9.29 -2.97
C ALA A 149 -8.84 -8.33 -3.14
N LEU A 150 -9.77 -8.65 -4.05
CA LEU A 150 -10.95 -7.81 -4.26
C LEU A 150 -11.85 -7.74 -3.03
N SER A 151 -11.98 -8.84 -2.29
CA SER A 151 -12.80 -8.85 -1.08
C SER A 151 -12.25 -7.93 0.01
N ARG A 152 -10.94 -7.62 0.00
CA ARG A 152 -10.35 -6.65 0.94
C ARG A 152 -10.92 -5.25 0.69
N LEU A 153 -11.07 -4.88 -0.58
CA LEU A 153 -11.63 -3.58 -0.94
C LEU A 153 -13.09 -3.46 -0.55
N ASN A 154 -13.83 -4.56 -0.57
CA ASN A 154 -15.27 -4.54 -0.31
C ASN A 154 -15.64 -4.52 1.18
N ARG A 155 -14.66 -4.35 2.08
CA ARG A 155 -14.97 -4.21 3.50
C ARG A 155 -15.79 -2.97 3.76
N SER A 156 -16.90 -3.15 4.46
CA SER A 156 -17.83 -2.06 4.77
C SER A 156 -17.18 -1.04 5.73
N ALA A 157 -17.44 0.22 5.48
CA ALA A 157 -16.99 1.31 6.35
C ALA A 157 -18.02 2.44 6.34
N PRO A 158 -19.22 2.20 6.88
CA PRO A 158 -20.30 3.18 6.81
C PRO A 158 -19.98 4.50 7.51
N LYS A 159 -19.21 4.47 8.59
CA LYS A 159 -18.80 5.69 9.29
C LYS A 159 -17.88 6.58 8.45
N LEU A 160 -17.23 6.02 7.43
CA LEU A 160 -16.37 6.76 6.52
C LEU A 160 -17.08 7.10 5.22
N GLY A 161 -18.34 6.73 5.07
CA GLY A 161 -19.11 6.98 3.85
C GLY A 161 -18.60 6.19 2.66
N LYS A 162 -18.05 4.98 2.89
CA LYS A 162 -17.47 4.16 1.83
C LYS A 162 -18.55 3.62 0.90
N ARG A 163 -18.36 3.83 -0.40
CA ARG A 163 -19.29 3.38 -1.44
C ARG A 163 -18.51 2.55 -2.47
N THR A 164 -19.23 1.76 -3.26
CA THR A 164 -18.63 0.95 -4.32
C THR A 164 -17.82 1.78 -5.31
N GLU A 165 -18.32 2.97 -5.68
CA GLU A 165 -17.63 3.87 -6.62
C GLU A 165 -16.34 4.47 -6.04
N ASP A 166 -16.09 4.33 -4.75
CA ASP A 166 -14.83 4.76 -4.14
C ASP A 166 -13.70 3.75 -4.34
N LEU A 167 -14.03 2.55 -4.82
CA LEU A 167 -13.09 1.43 -4.91
C LEU A 167 -12.57 1.26 -6.33
N PHE A 168 -11.28 0.94 -6.47
CA PHE A 168 -10.71 0.60 -7.77
C PHE A 168 -9.48 -0.26 -7.65
N VAL A 169 -9.20 -1.01 -8.71
CA VAL A 169 -8.01 -1.85 -8.87
C VAL A 169 -7.38 -1.51 -10.21
N LEU A 170 -6.09 -1.19 -10.20
CA LEU A 170 -5.32 -0.96 -11.43
C LEU A 170 -4.29 -2.07 -11.57
N ASP A 171 -4.32 -2.74 -12.73
CA ASP A 171 -3.42 -3.85 -13.04
C ASP A 171 -2.24 -3.33 -13.86
N PHE A 172 -1.05 -3.41 -13.28
CA PHE A 172 0.20 -3.01 -13.91
C PHE A 172 1.00 -4.18 -14.46
N PHE A 173 0.59 -5.41 -14.15
CA PHE A 173 1.32 -6.60 -14.59
C PHE A 173 1.24 -6.81 -16.09
N ASN A 174 0.05 -6.64 -16.67
CA ASN A 174 -0.20 -6.88 -18.09
C ASN A 174 -0.16 -5.61 -18.95
N GLU A 175 0.24 -4.48 -18.39
CA GLU A 175 0.20 -3.19 -19.08
C GLU A 175 1.02 -3.19 -20.36
N VAL A 176 2.24 -3.74 -20.32
CA VAL A 176 3.12 -3.80 -21.48
C VAL A 176 2.56 -4.70 -22.56
N ASP A 177 1.98 -5.83 -22.18
CA ASP A 177 1.37 -6.76 -23.11
C ASP A 177 0.15 -6.15 -23.80
N ASP A 178 -0.65 -5.40 -23.05
CA ASP A 178 -1.81 -4.67 -23.63
C ASP A 178 -1.37 -3.65 -24.65
N ILE A 179 -0.29 -2.96 -24.42
CA ILE A 179 0.25 -1.98 -25.35
C ILE A 179 0.76 -2.65 -26.63
N LYS A 180 1.31 -3.85 -26.53
CA LYS A 180 1.83 -4.59 -27.70
C LYS A 180 0.73 -5.18 -28.56
N LYS A 181 -0.44 -5.28 -28.05
CA LYS A 181 -1.59 -5.76 -28.81
C LYS A 181 -2.22 -4.64 -29.61
#